data_6645e6a7ad46d0888bbae3df2c4cf01e
#
_entry.id   6645e6a7ad46d0888bbae3df2c4cf01e
#
_cell.length_a   1.000
_cell.length_b   1.000
_cell.length_c   1.000
_cell.angle_alpha   90.00
_cell.angle_beta   90.00
_cell.angle_gamma   90.00
#
_symmetry.space_group_name_H-M   'P 1'
#
loop_
_entity.id
_entity.type
_entity.pdbx_description
1 polymer ?
#
loop_
_entity_poly.entity_id
_entity_poly.type
_entity_poly.pdbx_seq_one_letter_code
_entity_poly.pdbx_strand_id
1 'polypeptide(L)'
;MHPGTYAAHPVACAAALANIQIMEKDNLIANAEAMGARLRVGLQQAVGKKRIVGEVRGRGLLVCAELVNPDGSGRPLDKEKVARLDRKAWDRGAIVYARGQVVRLAPPLCITREEVDQLVDIVAASIGDLDAELV
;
A
#
# COMPACT_ATOMS: atom_id res chain seq x y z
N MET A 1 -17.41 26.22 -4.70
CA MET A 1 -17.77 25.94 -6.13
C MET A 1 -17.00 24.72 -6.58
N HIS A 2 -17.66 23.68 -7.06
CA HIS A 2 -17.00 22.50 -7.64
C HIS A 2 -16.99 22.66 -9.17
N PRO A 3 -15.92 23.16 -9.76
CA PRO A 3 -15.84 23.30 -11.21
C PRO A 3 -15.60 21.92 -11.82
N GLY A 4 -16.56 21.44 -12.56
CA GLY A 4 -16.43 20.18 -13.30
C GLY A 4 -17.23 20.26 -14.59
N THR A 5 -16.52 20.28 -15.72
CA THR A 5 -17.12 20.31 -17.06
C THR A 5 -18.07 19.13 -17.29
N TYR A 6 -17.80 17.98 -16.65
CA TYR A 6 -18.62 16.77 -16.74
C TYR A 6 -19.53 16.55 -15.51
N ALA A 7 -19.69 17.56 -14.65
CA ALA A 7 -20.61 17.46 -13.52
C ALA A 7 -22.03 17.18 -14.02
N ALA A 8 -22.73 16.25 -13.35
CA ALA A 8 -24.09 15.79 -13.70
C ALA A 8 -24.23 15.11 -15.08
N HIS A 9 -23.12 14.67 -15.70
CA HIS A 9 -23.23 13.90 -16.95
C HIS A 9 -23.97 12.58 -16.68
N PRO A 10 -25.07 12.26 -17.41
CA PRO A 10 -25.95 11.13 -17.07
C PRO A 10 -25.22 9.78 -16.97
N VAL A 11 -24.32 9.49 -17.91
CA VAL A 11 -23.54 8.23 -17.89
C VAL A 11 -22.61 8.17 -16.66
N ALA A 12 -21.96 9.29 -16.31
CA ALA A 12 -21.11 9.34 -15.11
C ALA A 12 -21.94 9.15 -13.83
N CYS A 13 -23.13 9.74 -13.75
CA CYS A 13 -24.04 9.55 -12.62
C CYS A 13 -24.51 8.08 -12.50
N ALA A 14 -24.88 7.45 -13.63
CA ALA A 14 -25.29 6.05 -13.65
C ALA A 14 -24.13 5.12 -13.22
N ALA A 15 -22.93 5.36 -13.70
CA ALA A 15 -21.74 4.61 -13.29
C ALA A 15 -21.40 4.80 -11.80
N ALA A 16 -21.55 6.02 -11.28
CA ALA A 16 -21.35 6.30 -9.85
C ALA A 16 -22.38 5.58 -8.97
N LEU A 17 -23.64 5.58 -9.35
CA LEU A 17 -24.69 4.86 -8.64
C LEU A 17 -24.43 3.35 -8.64
N ALA A 18 -24.08 2.77 -9.78
CA ALA A 18 -23.74 1.35 -9.89
C ALA A 18 -22.52 0.98 -8.98
N ASN A 19 -21.51 1.85 -8.95
CA ASN A 19 -20.35 1.63 -8.07
C ASN A 19 -20.73 1.65 -6.59
N ILE A 20 -21.56 2.60 -6.16
CA ILE A 20 -22.06 2.67 -4.77
C ILE A 20 -22.86 1.41 -4.42
N GLN A 21 -23.75 0.96 -5.32
CA GLN A 21 -24.53 -0.26 -5.12
C GLN A 21 -23.65 -1.52 -4.96
N ILE A 22 -22.56 -1.62 -5.74
CA ILE A 22 -21.58 -2.71 -5.59
C ILE A 22 -20.88 -2.62 -4.22
N MET A 23 -20.47 -1.43 -3.80
CA MET A 23 -19.80 -1.23 -2.51
C MET A 23 -20.70 -1.65 -1.34
N GLU A 24 -22.00 -1.32 -1.41
CA GLU A 24 -22.99 -1.70 -0.39
C GLU A 24 -23.30 -3.20 -0.44
N LYS A 25 -23.62 -3.74 -1.62
CA LYS A 25 -23.96 -5.15 -1.83
C LYS A 25 -22.87 -6.10 -1.36
N ASP A 26 -21.63 -5.80 -1.73
CA ASP A 26 -20.47 -6.66 -1.45
C ASP A 26 -19.80 -6.29 -0.13
N ASN A 27 -20.39 -5.36 0.65
CA ASN A 27 -19.90 -4.92 1.97
C ASN A 27 -18.42 -4.49 1.97
N LEU A 28 -18.01 -3.78 0.91
CA LEU A 28 -16.59 -3.48 0.65
C LEU A 28 -15.95 -2.57 1.71
N ILE A 29 -16.74 -1.77 2.43
CA ILE A 29 -16.23 -0.93 3.53
C ILE A 29 -15.75 -1.78 4.70
N ALA A 30 -16.54 -2.77 5.12
CA ALA A 30 -16.13 -3.69 6.18
C ALA A 30 -14.98 -4.60 5.74
N ASN A 31 -14.97 -5.03 4.46
CA ASN A 31 -13.83 -5.77 3.91
C ASN A 31 -12.55 -4.93 3.95
N ALA A 32 -12.61 -3.66 3.56
CA ALA A 32 -11.47 -2.75 3.60
C ALA A 32 -10.93 -2.54 5.03
N GLU A 33 -11.79 -2.50 6.05
CA GLU A 33 -11.37 -2.42 7.44
C GLU A 33 -10.66 -3.71 7.90
N ALA A 34 -11.27 -4.87 7.65
CA ALA A 34 -10.73 -6.17 8.06
C ALA A 34 -9.42 -6.50 7.33
N MET A 35 -9.39 -6.36 6.01
CA MET A 35 -8.22 -6.65 5.18
C MET A 35 -7.11 -5.61 5.41
N GLY A 36 -7.47 -4.36 5.64
CA GLY A 36 -6.51 -3.31 6.00
C GLY A 36 -5.83 -3.53 7.34
N ALA A 37 -6.57 -3.97 8.36
CA ALA A 37 -6.00 -4.38 9.64
C ALA A 37 -5.02 -5.55 9.45
N ARG A 38 -5.40 -6.58 8.66
CA ARG A 38 -4.54 -7.72 8.34
C ARG A 38 -3.26 -7.29 7.61
N LEU A 39 -3.39 -6.46 6.58
CA LEU A 39 -2.27 -5.92 5.81
C LEU A 39 -1.28 -5.17 6.70
N ARG A 40 -1.78 -4.27 7.54
CA ARG A 40 -0.95 -3.47 8.45
C ARG A 40 -0.23 -4.34 9.48
N VAL A 41 -0.94 -5.27 10.13
CA VAL A 41 -0.36 -6.16 11.13
C VAL A 41 0.66 -7.11 10.48
N GLY A 42 0.31 -7.73 9.34
CA GLY A 42 1.20 -8.63 8.62
C GLY A 42 2.48 -7.92 8.19
N LEU A 43 2.36 -6.73 7.62
CA LEU A 43 3.53 -5.94 7.21
C LEU A 43 4.38 -5.52 8.42
N GLN A 44 3.77 -5.06 9.51
CA GLN A 44 4.50 -4.72 10.74
C GLN A 44 5.27 -5.91 11.31
N GLN A 45 4.69 -7.11 11.29
CA GLN A 45 5.37 -8.33 11.76
C GLN A 45 6.53 -8.74 10.83
N ALA A 46 6.33 -8.63 9.52
CA ALA A 46 7.31 -9.07 8.53
C ALA A 46 8.52 -8.13 8.40
N VAL A 47 8.31 -6.81 8.52
CA VAL A 47 9.37 -5.82 8.24
C VAL A 47 9.64 -4.84 9.38
N GLY A 48 8.82 -4.78 10.42
CA GLY A 48 8.94 -3.77 11.48
C GLY A 48 10.26 -3.82 12.29
N LYS A 49 11.06 -4.89 12.15
CA LYS A 49 12.39 -5.02 12.74
C LYS A 49 13.53 -4.82 11.75
N LYS A 50 13.24 -4.52 10.49
CA LYS A 50 14.28 -4.22 9.48
C LYS A 50 14.87 -2.84 9.77
N ARG A 51 16.19 -2.71 9.59
CA ARG A 51 16.94 -1.46 9.91
C ARG A 51 16.48 -0.26 9.10
N ILE A 52 16.01 -0.53 7.89
CA ILE A 52 15.53 0.52 6.99
C ILE A 52 14.03 0.84 7.16
N VAL A 53 13.33 0.23 8.12
CA VAL A 53 11.91 0.49 8.38
C VAL A 53 11.75 1.30 9.67
N GLY A 54 11.24 2.52 9.53
CA GLY A 54 10.95 3.40 10.67
C GLY A 54 9.59 3.10 11.27
N GLU A 55 8.55 3.12 10.47
CA GLU A 55 7.17 2.91 10.92
C GLU A 55 6.32 2.24 9.84
N VAL A 56 5.38 1.39 10.29
CA VAL A 56 4.27 0.90 9.45
C VAL A 56 2.97 1.47 9.99
N ARG A 57 2.28 2.26 9.16
CA ARG A 57 1.04 2.95 9.54
C ARG A 57 0.00 2.94 8.42
N GLY A 58 -1.24 3.23 8.78
CA GLY A 58 -2.33 3.33 7.82
C GLY A 58 -3.69 3.11 8.43
N ARG A 59 -4.73 3.31 7.60
CA ARG A 59 -6.12 3.04 7.95
C ARG A 59 -6.82 2.35 6.79
N GLY A 60 -7.65 1.35 7.08
CA GLY A 60 -8.25 0.51 6.05
C GLY A 60 -7.15 -0.03 5.13
N LEU A 61 -7.42 -0.08 3.85
CA LEU A 61 -6.48 -0.56 2.83
C LEU A 61 -5.45 0.48 2.35
N LEU A 62 -5.39 1.67 2.97
CA LEU A 62 -4.31 2.62 2.73
C LEU A 62 -3.24 2.44 3.80
N VAL A 63 -2.22 1.64 3.51
CA VAL A 63 -1.12 1.30 4.41
C VAL A 63 0.21 1.75 3.81
N CYS A 64 1.13 2.20 4.65
CA CYS A 64 2.48 2.52 4.20
C CYS A 64 3.55 2.04 5.20
N ALA A 65 4.73 1.72 4.66
CA ALA A 65 5.96 1.57 5.41
C ALA A 65 6.86 2.78 5.14
N GLU A 66 7.28 3.45 6.20
CA GLU A 66 8.27 4.52 6.12
C GLU A 66 9.68 3.92 6.11
N LEU A 67 10.52 4.41 5.19
CA LEU A 67 11.87 3.94 5.02
C LEU A 67 12.89 4.98 5.52
N VAL A 68 13.79 4.52 6.39
CA VAL A 68 14.80 5.34 7.05
C VAL A 68 16.21 4.81 6.75
N ASN A 69 17.21 5.65 6.99
CA ASN A 69 18.60 5.23 6.89
C ASN A 69 18.94 4.19 7.97
N PRO A 70 19.70 3.14 7.61
CA PRO A 70 20.08 2.09 8.55
C PRO A 70 21.12 2.51 9.60
N ASP A 71 21.58 3.77 9.55
CA ASP A 71 22.54 4.36 10.48
C ASP A 71 21.98 4.70 11.87
N GLY A 72 20.69 4.43 12.10
CA GLY A 72 20.00 4.74 13.35
C GLY A 72 19.62 6.22 13.53
N SER A 73 19.88 7.07 12.53
CA SER A 73 19.58 8.51 12.62
C SER A 73 18.08 8.83 12.53
N GLY A 74 17.25 7.88 12.06
CA GLY A 74 15.84 8.11 11.76
C GLY A 74 15.59 9.01 10.54
N ARG A 75 16.66 9.45 9.84
CA ARG A 75 16.53 10.26 8.64
C ARG A 75 15.93 9.44 7.49
N PRO A 76 15.11 10.06 6.62
CA PRO A 76 14.56 9.39 5.45
C PRO A 76 15.62 8.69 4.60
N LEU A 77 15.30 7.50 4.10
CA LEU A 77 16.12 6.82 3.11
C LEU A 77 16.14 7.63 1.81
N ASP A 78 17.25 7.60 1.11
CA ASP A 78 17.39 8.25 -0.18
C ASP A 78 16.31 7.82 -1.17
N LYS A 79 15.68 8.80 -1.85
CA LYS A 79 14.54 8.59 -2.75
C LYS A 79 14.85 7.65 -3.92
N GLU A 80 16.10 7.63 -4.39
CA GLU A 80 16.51 6.76 -5.49
C GLU A 80 16.58 5.31 -5.03
N LYS A 81 17.03 5.08 -3.79
CA LYS A 81 17.01 3.75 -3.16
C LYS A 81 15.58 3.27 -2.95
N VAL A 82 14.70 4.15 -2.44
CA VAL A 82 13.26 3.84 -2.26
C VAL A 82 12.61 3.48 -3.60
N ALA A 83 12.89 4.21 -4.67
CA ALA A 83 12.33 3.93 -5.99
C ALA A 83 12.70 2.55 -6.56
N ARG A 84 13.81 1.94 -6.10
CA ARG A 84 14.18 0.57 -6.49
C ARG A 84 13.21 -0.49 -5.99
N LEU A 85 12.43 -0.19 -4.94
CA LEU A 85 11.39 -1.11 -4.44
C LEU A 85 10.25 -1.31 -5.44
N ASP A 86 9.88 -0.30 -6.23
CA ASP A 86 8.86 -0.47 -7.28
C ASP A 86 9.26 -1.62 -8.20
N ARG A 87 10.52 -1.66 -8.65
CA ARG A 87 11.00 -2.70 -9.55
C ARG A 87 11.07 -4.07 -8.86
N LYS A 88 11.58 -4.11 -7.62
CA LYS A 88 11.67 -5.36 -6.86
C LYS A 88 10.29 -5.98 -6.59
N ALA A 89 9.29 -5.17 -6.28
CA ALA A 89 7.92 -5.62 -6.09
C ALA A 89 7.26 -6.04 -7.42
N TRP A 90 7.49 -5.27 -8.49
CA TRP A 90 7.01 -5.60 -9.82
C TRP A 90 7.51 -6.96 -10.31
N ASP A 91 8.81 -7.22 -10.18
CA ASP A 91 9.42 -8.50 -10.58
C ASP A 91 8.87 -9.70 -9.79
N ARG A 92 8.20 -9.44 -8.64
CA ARG A 92 7.50 -10.41 -7.80
C ARG A 92 5.97 -10.43 -8.02
N GLY A 93 5.46 -9.63 -8.95
CA GLY A 93 4.05 -9.61 -9.33
C GLY A 93 3.17 -8.61 -8.58
N ALA A 94 3.74 -7.65 -7.85
CA ALA A 94 2.96 -6.59 -7.18
C ALA A 94 3.34 -5.19 -7.68
N ILE A 95 2.31 -4.35 -7.89
CA ILE A 95 2.48 -2.93 -8.14
C ILE A 95 2.36 -2.19 -6.81
N VAL A 96 3.42 -1.53 -6.41
CA VAL A 96 3.46 -0.68 -5.21
C VAL A 96 3.84 0.74 -5.59
N TYR A 97 3.58 1.68 -4.71
CA TYR A 97 3.98 3.07 -4.91
C TYR A 97 5.10 3.42 -3.94
N ALA A 98 6.34 3.30 -4.39
CA ALA A 98 7.54 3.64 -3.61
C ALA A 98 8.09 5.00 -4.06
N ARG A 99 7.76 6.05 -3.33
CA ARG A 99 8.16 7.43 -3.63
C ARG A 99 8.49 8.22 -2.36
N GLY A 100 9.45 9.12 -2.49
CA GLY A 100 9.92 9.90 -1.36
C GLY A 100 10.58 8.99 -0.32
N GLN A 101 9.97 8.86 0.84
CA GLN A 101 10.45 8.04 1.97
C GLN A 101 9.48 6.90 2.34
N VAL A 102 8.46 6.64 1.52
CA VAL A 102 7.43 5.65 1.85
C VAL A 102 7.17 4.68 0.72
N VAL A 103 6.87 3.45 1.10
CA VAL A 103 6.22 2.44 0.27
C VAL A 103 4.74 2.45 0.62
N ARG A 104 3.89 2.84 -0.31
CA ARG A 104 2.44 2.92 -0.14
C ARG A 104 1.76 1.74 -0.80
N LEU A 105 0.83 1.14 -0.07
CA LEU A 105 -0.03 0.05 -0.51
C LEU A 105 -1.47 0.55 -0.49
N ALA A 106 -2.17 0.37 -1.60
CA ALA A 106 -3.57 0.73 -1.76
C ALA A 106 -4.25 -0.28 -2.69
N PRO A 107 -4.40 -1.53 -2.26
CA PRO A 107 -5.05 -2.56 -3.05
C PRO A 107 -6.55 -2.28 -3.20
N PRO A 108 -7.25 -2.94 -4.15
CA PRO A 108 -8.68 -2.76 -4.37
C PRO A 108 -9.49 -3.17 -3.12
N LEU A 109 -10.66 -2.53 -2.94
CA LEU A 109 -11.53 -2.77 -1.78
C LEU A 109 -12.04 -4.22 -1.67
N CYS A 110 -12.06 -4.95 -2.79
CA CYS A 110 -12.49 -6.34 -2.87
C CYS A 110 -11.35 -7.35 -2.65
N ILE A 111 -10.16 -6.91 -2.25
CA ILE A 111 -9.01 -7.80 -2.02
C ILE A 111 -9.37 -8.90 -1.03
N THR A 112 -8.94 -10.12 -1.31
CA THR A 112 -9.14 -11.29 -0.45
C THR A 112 -8.04 -11.39 0.62
N ARG A 113 -8.26 -12.28 1.58
CA ARG A 113 -7.29 -12.59 2.63
C ARG A 113 -5.98 -13.13 2.06
N GLU A 114 -6.09 -14.06 1.13
CA GLU A 114 -4.97 -14.74 0.47
C GLU A 114 -4.13 -13.75 -0.34
N GLU A 115 -4.78 -12.82 -1.04
CA GLU A 115 -4.11 -11.76 -1.79
C GLU A 115 -3.42 -10.75 -0.86
N VAL A 116 -4.00 -10.45 0.32
CA VAL A 116 -3.32 -9.62 1.33
C VAL A 116 -2.06 -10.30 1.84
N ASP A 117 -2.12 -11.61 2.15
CA ASP A 117 -0.96 -12.35 2.62
C ASP A 117 0.15 -12.40 1.55
N GLN A 118 -0.22 -12.68 0.31
CA GLN A 118 0.70 -12.63 -0.81
C GLN A 118 1.34 -11.24 -1.00
N LEU A 119 0.55 -10.17 -0.88
CA LEU A 119 1.05 -8.80 -0.97
C LEU A 119 2.05 -8.50 0.15
N VAL A 120 1.77 -8.94 1.39
CA VAL A 120 2.69 -8.80 2.52
C VAL A 120 4.01 -9.51 2.23
N ASP A 121 3.97 -10.75 1.75
CA ASP A 121 5.17 -11.54 1.43
C ASP A 121 6.03 -10.88 0.36
N ILE A 122 5.41 -10.40 -0.73
CA ILE A 122 6.11 -9.71 -1.82
C ILE A 122 6.79 -8.43 -1.33
N VAL A 123 6.07 -7.61 -0.57
CA VAL A 123 6.60 -6.34 -0.06
C VAL A 123 7.70 -6.59 0.98
N ALA A 124 7.51 -7.56 1.86
CA ALA A 124 8.50 -7.94 2.86
C ALA A 124 9.80 -8.45 2.23
N ALA A 125 9.71 -9.30 1.21
CA ALA A 125 10.87 -9.77 0.46
C ALA A 125 11.59 -8.61 -0.25
N SER A 126 10.83 -7.70 -0.87
CA SER A 126 11.40 -6.54 -1.58
C SER A 126 12.11 -5.56 -0.65
N ILE A 127 11.55 -5.31 0.54
CA ILE A 127 12.19 -4.50 1.59
C ILE A 127 13.41 -5.25 2.16
N GLY A 128 13.31 -6.56 2.35
CA GLY A 128 14.43 -7.39 2.83
C GLY A 128 15.64 -7.35 1.91
N ASP A 129 15.42 -7.44 0.61
CA ASP A 129 16.51 -7.34 -0.38
C ASP A 129 17.16 -5.95 -0.35
N LEU A 130 16.33 -4.89 -0.27
CA LEU A 130 16.86 -3.54 -0.18
C LEU A 130 17.65 -3.33 1.11
N ASP A 131 17.18 -3.84 2.24
CA ASP A 131 17.87 -3.79 3.53
C ASP A 131 19.24 -4.49 3.45
N ALA A 132 19.33 -5.65 2.78
CA ALA A 132 20.56 -6.39 2.58
C ALA A 132 21.57 -5.67 1.68
N GLU A 133 21.10 -4.93 0.67
CA GLU A 133 21.97 -4.15 -0.23
C GLU A 133 22.57 -2.88 0.43
N LEU A 134 22.05 -2.47 1.57
CA LEU A 134 22.47 -1.27 2.31
C LEU A 134 23.36 -1.55 3.52
N VAL A 135 23.89 -2.77 3.59
CA VAL A 135 24.83 -3.22 4.62
C VAL A 135 26.26 -2.82 4.27
#